data_0deccae209d6755ffd27e045c5b5fa58
#
_entry.id   0deccae209d6755ffd27e045c5b5fa58
#
_cell.length_a   1.000
_cell.length_b   1.000
_cell.length_c   1.000
_cell.angle_alpha   90.00
_cell.angle_beta   90.00
_cell.angle_gamma   90.00
#
_symmetry.space_group_name_H-M   'P 1'
#
loop_
_entity.id
_entity.type
_entity.pdbx_description
1 polymer ?
#
loop_
_entity_poly.entity_id
_entity_poly.type
_entity_poly.pdbx_seq_one_letter_code
_entity_poly.pdbx_strand_id
1 'polypeptide(L)'
;MEHLKTDVLVVGGGTGGTAAAIQAARRGVKTLLVSEFSWLGGMLTAAGVSAPDGNELAAFQTGLWGAFLRALEHRQPGGLDHAWVSFFTYDPAVGAAIFADWAKALPNLTWRWGHRPRAVIRQGDRVAGVDFDEFTVRADITLDGTELGDLLDLGEVSYRWGWEAQDLWQEPSAPRSLTDPNDLLYPIVQRYPVQAPTWVVVMQDYGDAIAPEISPPPDQADPANFEAAWQGYGAERFLNYGRLPNNRFMINWPQQGNDYGEDLNRLVGHQAEREAFWQAARWHTQQFAHHIQTQLGRRYGLAPYVFPTVKGSPGGGAYALYPYYRESRRLVGISTVTEPDILAIPNGQVAPLPINVKGEVSSIAIGNYPNDHHYPGFDMPLAPRSLRWGGRWTGVPFTIPYEALVPAQVEGLLACDKNISVSHIANGATRLQPLVLSIGQAAGMAAALCVEQDCQPRDLPVRSLQVALIEDAIAPLAVIPCFNLLPQTFEWAAQQYFYLDNPANYPRDGNAPDSPFKFPLKQPKDLTDFEGSYCQEANQNYQLKLKANSVNTDQQKLSLVTLLPHINAQLQSLPSPSVIRINGRLNCSGQWCLVSSINIKQT
;
A
#
# COMPACT_ATOMS: atom_id res chain seq x y z
N MET A 1 12.08 -2.61 -36.40
CA MET A 1 11.41 -2.73 -35.08
C MET A 1 11.57 -4.17 -34.63
N GLU A 2 12.06 -4.42 -33.41
CA GLU A 2 12.23 -5.76 -32.87
C GLU A 2 10.84 -6.36 -32.53
N HIS A 3 10.61 -7.63 -32.85
CA HIS A 3 9.37 -8.35 -32.51
C HIS A 3 9.65 -9.41 -31.49
N LEU A 4 9.01 -9.30 -30.34
CA LEU A 4 9.16 -10.22 -29.19
C LEU A 4 7.88 -11.04 -28.99
N LYS A 5 8.05 -12.25 -28.46
CA LYS A 5 6.95 -13.10 -28.00
C LYS A 5 7.25 -13.61 -26.60
N THR A 6 6.23 -13.55 -25.75
CA THR A 6 6.26 -14.06 -24.38
C THR A 6 4.91 -14.71 -24.04
N ASP A 7 4.84 -15.50 -22.98
CA ASP A 7 3.57 -16.04 -22.51
C ASP A 7 2.81 -14.95 -21.74
N VAL A 8 3.50 -14.27 -20.81
CA VAL A 8 2.93 -13.17 -20.01
C VAL A 8 3.74 -11.89 -20.24
N LEU A 9 3.04 -10.82 -20.62
CA LEU A 9 3.58 -9.46 -20.69
C LEU A 9 3.06 -8.64 -19.51
N VAL A 10 3.94 -8.06 -18.72
CA VAL A 10 3.59 -7.07 -17.69
C VAL A 10 4.09 -5.72 -18.13
N VAL A 11 3.21 -4.74 -18.24
CA VAL A 11 3.54 -3.35 -18.58
C VAL A 11 3.39 -2.48 -17.34
N GLY A 12 4.49 -1.87 -16.90
CA GLY A 12 4.57 -1.07 -15.69
C GLY A 12 5.31 -1.78 -14.56
N GLY A 13 6.33 -1.11 -14.01
CA GLY A 13 7.13 -1.54 -12.85
C GLY A 13 6.59 -0.99 -11.53
N GLY A 14 5.28 -0.66 -11.47
CA GLY A 14 4.56 -0.27 -10.27
C GLY A 14 4.58 -1.37 -9.20
N THR A 15 3.93 -1.12 -8.08
CA THR A 15 3.87 -2.09 -6.97
C THR A 15 3.24 -3.41 -7.41
N GLY A 16 2.07 -3.33 -8.04
CA GLY A 16 1.35 -4.48 -8.54
C GLY A 16 2.03 -5.14 -9.75
N GLY A 17 2.49 -4.34 -10.73
CA GLY A 17 3.17 -4.86 -11.91
C GLY A 17 4.46 -5.62 -11.56
N THR A 18 5.24 -5.12 -10.60
CA THR A 18 6.43 -5.82 -10.09
C THR A 18 6.06 -7.16 -9.45
N ALA A 19 5.04 -7.17 -8.60
CA ALA A 19 4.56 -8.39 -7.96
C ALA A 19 4.04 -9.40 -8.99
N ALA A 20 3.29 -8.93 -9.98
CA ALA A 20 2.72 -9.77 -11.04
C ALA A 20 3.81 -10.44 -11.89
N ALA A 21 4.82 -9.68 -12.30
CA ALA A 21 5.93 -10.25 -13.09
C ALA A 21 6.73 -11.30 -12.31
N ILE A 22 7.05 -11.02 -11.04
CA ILE A 22 7.75 -11.96 -10.16
C ILE A 22 6.93 -13.22 -9.95
N GLN A 23 5.62 -13.10 -9.69
CA GLN A 23 4.76 -14.25 -9.42
C GLN A 23 4.53 -15.10 -10.67
N ALA A 24 4.27 -14.50 -11.82
CA ALA A 24 4.11 -15.23 -13.08
C ALA A 24 5.38 -16.02 -13.42
N ALA A 25 6.54 -15.38 -13.33
CA ALA A 25 7.81 -16.04 -13.57
C ALA A 25 8.11 -17.16 -12.54
N ARG A 26 7.81 -16.95 -11.25
CA ARG A 26 7.93 -18.01 -10.22
C ARG A 26 7.06 -19.23 -10.53
N ARG A 27 5.91 -19.01 -11.12
CA ARG A 27 5.03 -20.11 -11.55
C ARG A 27 5.60 -20.90 -12.75
N GLY A 28 6.56 -20.35 -13.47
CA GLY A 28 7.31 -21.05 -14.52
C GLY A 28 7.08 -20.53 -15.94
N VAL A 29 6.12 -19.62 -16.16
CA VAL A 29 5.81 -19.09 -17.49
C VAL A 29 6.85 -18.04 -17.93
N LYS A 30 7.11 -17.97 -19.25
CA LYS A 30 8.00 -16.96 -19.82
C LYS A 30 7.37 -15.57 -19.67
N THR A 31 8.01 -14.72 -18.90
CA THR A 31 7.50 -13.41 -18.53
C THR A 31 8.41 -12.29 -19.04
N LEU A 32 7.82 -11.26 -19.64
CA LEU A 32 8.49 -10.01 -19.98
C LEU A 32 7.86 -8.87 -19.17
N LEU A 33 8.68 -8.19 -18.36
CA LEU A 33 8.32 -6.97 -17.68
C LEU A 33 8.91 -5.77 -18.42
N VAL A 34 8.08 -4.80 -18.79
CA VAL A 34 8.50 -3.53 -19.39
C VAL A 34 8.13 -2.39 -18.47
N SER A 35 9.10 -1.59 -18.05
CA SER A 35 8.88 -0.46 -17.13
C SER A 35 9.48 0.84 -17.64
N GLU A 36 8.92 1.96 -17.19
CA GLU A 36 9.43 3.29 -17.53
C GLU A 36 10.73 3.62 -16.79
N PHE A 37 10.83 3.22 -15.52
CA PHE A 37 11.95 3.54 -14.65
C PHE A 37 12.80 2.30 -14.33
N SER A 38 14.05 2.55 -13.93
CA SER A 38 15.03 1.53 -13.57
C SER A 38 14.86 0.94 -12.16
N TRP A 39 13.82 1.36 -11.43
CA TRP A 39 13.44 0.82 -10.13
C TRP A 39 12.10 0.12 -10.21
N LEU A 40 12.04 -1.09 -9.66
CA LEU A 40 10.83 -1.88 -9.49
C LEU A 40 10.21 -1.63 -8.11
N GLY A 41 8.89 -1.86 -7.97
CA GLY A 41 8.18 -1.76 -6.70
C GLY A 41 7.32 -0.50 -6.56
N GLY A 42 7.34 0.41 -7.53
CA GLY A 42 6.42 1.54 -7.63
C GLY A 42 6.35 2.40 -6.39
N MET A 43 5.17 2.44 -5.76
CA MET A 43 4.92 3.21 -4.54
C MET A 43 5.89 2.88 -3.40
N LEU A 44 6.28 1.60 -3.25
CA LEU A 44 7.22 1.15 -2.22
C LEU A 44 8.66 1.61 -2.46
N THR A 45 9.02 2.08 -3.65
CA THR A 45 10.40 2.37 -4.05
C THR A 45 10.52 3.65 -4.88
N ALA A 46 10.17 3.59 -6.16
CA ALA A 46 10.39 4.66 -7.15
C ALA A 46 9.59 5.92 -6.84
N ALA A 47 8.37 5.81 -6.32
CA ALA A 47 7.57 6.95 -5.87
C ALA A 47 7.87 7.37 -4.42
N GLY A 48 8.80 6.70 -3.73
CA GLY A 48 9.42 7.14 -2.48
C GLY A 48 8.62 6.94 -1.20
N VAL A 49 7.45 6.25 -1.22
CA VAL A 49 6.65 5.98 0.00
C VAL A 49 7.23 4.78 0.75
N SER A 50 8.40 4.98 1.35
CA SER A 50 9.15 3.96 2.10
C SER A 50 8.76 3.88 3.59
N ALA A 51 7.57 4.35 3.91
CA ALA A 51 6.84 4.17 5.16
C ALA A 51 5.41 3.73 4.83
N PRO A 52 5.23 2.50 4.28
CA PRO A 52 3.93 2.02 3.82
C PRO A 52 2.95 1.77 4.98
N ASP A 53 1.67 1.92 4.66
CA ASP A 53 0.54 1.69 5.55
C ASP A 53 -0.28 0.47 5.12
N GLY A 54 -1.09 -0.05 6.05
CA GLY A 54 -1.97 -1.18 5.82
C GLY A 54 -1.31 -2.55 6.00
N ASN A 55 -2.13 -3.57 6.18
CA ASN A 55 -1.74 -4.97 6.40
C ASN A 55 -0.61 -5.12 7.45
N GLU A 56 -0.68 -4.31 8.52
CA GLU A 56 0.35 -4.23 9.55
C GLU A 56 0.33 -5.45 10.48
N LEU A 57 -0.86 -5.99 10.75
CA LEU A 57 -1.03 -7.10 11.68
C LEU A 57 -0.34 -8.36 11.17
N ALA A 58 0.33 -9.09 12.05
CA ALA A 58 1.12 -10.28 11.68
C ALA A 58 0.31 -11.31 10.87
N ALA A 59 -0.99 -11.43 11.13
CA ALA A 59 -1.89 -12.30 10.37
C ALA A 59 -2.07 -11.88 8.89
N PHE A 60 -1.82 -10.62 8.57
CA PHE A 60 -1.98 -10.07 7.21
C PHE A 60 -0.65 -9.85 6.49
N GLN A 61 0.48 -10.15 7.14
CA GLN A 61 1.82 -10.11 6.53
C GLN A 61 2.08 -11.39 5.71
N THR A 62 1.27 -11.62 4.68
CA THR A 62 1.30 -12.81 3.83
C THR A 62 1.79 -12.49 2.42
N GLY A 63 1.98 -13.50 1.59
CA GLY A 63 2.38 -13.34 0.21
C GLY A 63 3.72 -12.63 0.02
N LEU A 64 3.83 -11.91 -1.07
CA LEU A 64 5.01 -11.09 -1.39
C LEU A 64 5.22 -9.95 -0.39
N TRP A 65 4.14 -9.44 0.25
CA TRP A 65 4.28 -8.45 1.31
C TRP A 65 5.06 -9.00 2.51
N GLY A 66 4.66 -10.15 3.04
CA GLY A 66 5.38 -10.79 4.14
C GLY A 66 6.81 -11.18 3.76
N ALA A 67 7.03 -11.63 2.51
CA ALA A 67 8.37 -11.91 2.01
C ALA A 67 9.24 -10.65 1.91
N PHE A 68 8.66 -9.53 1.48
CA PHE A 68 9.34 -8.24 1.39
C PHE A 68 9.75 -7.70 2.76
N LEU A 69 8.86 -7.78 3.76
CA LEU A 69 9.18 -7.39 5.13
C LEU A 69 10.36 -8.21 5.71
N ARG A 70 10.35 -9.52 5.54
CA ARG A 70 11.47 -10.39 5.96
C ARG A 70 12.79 -10.05 5.25
N ALA A 71 12.72 -9.69 3.96
CA ALA A 71 13.90 -9.27 3.21
C ALA A 71 14.45 -7.91 3.67
N LEU A 72 13.56 -6.97 4.01
CA LEU A 72 13.92 -5.69 4.61
C LEU A 72 14.60 -5.86 5.97
N GLU A 73 14.01 -6.66 6.88
CA GLU A 73 14.60 -6.94 8.20
C GLU A 73 15.99 -7.58 8.10
N HIS A 74 16.20 -8.40 7.07
CA HIS A 74 17.52 -9.00 6.83
C HIS A 74 18.56 -8.00 6.32
N ARG A 75 18.14 -7.04 5.48
CA ARG A 75 19.05 -6.06 4.83
C ARG A 75 19.22 -4.77 5.60
N GLN A 76 18.28 -4.43 6.48
CA GLN A 76 18.30 -3.20 7.26
C GLN A 76 18.38 -3.53 8.75
N PRO A 77 19.58 -3.59 9.33
CA PRO A 77 19.75 -3.76 10.78
C PRO A 77 19.20 -2.54 11.52
N GLY A 78 18.70 -2.74 12.75
CA GLY A 78 18.11 -1.69 13.58
C GLY A 78 16.57 -1.62 13.54
N GLY A 79 15.93 -2.53 12.80
CA GLY A 79 14.47 -2.65 12.74
C GLY A 79 13.82 -1.74 11.69
N LEU A 80 12.48 -1.77 11.66
CA LEU A 80 11.69 -1.06 10.64
C LEU A 80 10.78 0.04 11.22
N ASP A 81 10.45 0.06 12.51
CA ASP A 81 9.48 0.97 13.12
C ASP A 81 10.10 2.30 13.60
N HIS A 82 10.60 3.11 12.68
CA HIS A 82 11.20 4.41 13.03
C HIS A 82 10.20 5.57 13.01
N ALA A 83 9.15 5.50 12.20
CA ALA A 83 8.12 6.54 12.05
C ALA A 83 6.94 6.33 13.01
N TRP A 84 6.08 7.35 13.13
CA TRP A 84 4.80 7.17 13.81
C TRP A 84 3.64 6.84 12.86
N VAL A 85 3.79 7.08 11.56
CA VAL A 85 2.77 6.72 10.56
C VAL A 85 2.80 5.24 10.23
N SER A 86 3.98 4.62 10.21
CA SER A 86 4.17 3.24 9.76
C SER A 86 5.08 2.45 10.69
N PHE A 87 4.84 1.14 10.82
CA PHE A 87 5.75 0.19 11.47
C PHE A 87 6.87 -0.31 10.56
N PHE A 88 6.86 0.07 9.28
CA PHE A 88 7.73 -0.50 8.25
C PHE A 88 8.44 0.59 7.46
N THR A 89 9.46 1.19 8.05
CA THR A 89 10.22 2.26 7.41
C THR A 89 11.59 1.75 6.96
N TYR A 90 11.99 2.11 5.75
CA TYR A 90 13.25 1.66 5.17
C TYR A 90 13.82 2.68 4.17
N ASP A 91 15.09 2.52 3.82
CA ASP A 91 15.70 3.27 2.71
C ASP A 91 15.06 2.76 1.39
N PRO A 92 14.46 3.63 0.56
CA PRO A 92 13.80 3.20 -0.68
C PRO A 92 14.74 2.47 -1.65
N ALA A 93 16.05 2.75 -1.62
CA ALA A 93 17.03 2.02 -2.41
C ALA A 93 17.18 0.55 -1.97
N VAL A 94 17.03 0.27 -0.67
CA VAL A 94 17.02 -1.12 -0.16
C VAL A 94 15.80 -1.88 -0.68
N GLY A 95 14.63 -1.24 -0.68
CA GLY A 95 13.41 -1.81 -1.26
C GLY A 95 13.56 -2.11 -2.75
N ALA A 96 14.09 -1.16 -3.53
CA ALA A 96 14.33 -1.32 -4.95
C ALA A 96 15.33 -2.47 -5.26
N ALA A 97 16.40 -2.57 -4.46
CA ALA A 97 17.39 -3.65 -4.59
C ALA A 97 16.77 -5.04 -4.32
N ILE A 98 15.84 -5.15 -3.36
CA ILE A 98 15.14 -6.43 -3.09
C ILE A 98 14.36 -6.89 -4.32
N PHE A 99 13.54 -6.02 -4.91
CA PHE A 99 12.75 -6.37 -6.09
C PHE A 99 13.62 -6.65 -7.32
N ALA A 100 14.69 -5.89 -7.52
CA ALA A 100 15.65 -6.12 -8.61
C ALA A 100 16.35 -7.49 -8.48
N ASP A 101 16.77 -7.86 -7.26
CA ASP A 101 17.39 -9.16 -6.99
C ASP A 101 16.40 -10.32 -7.18
N TRP A 102 15.14 -10.14 -6.77
CA TRP A 102 14.11 -11.16 -7.01
C TRP A 102 13.83 -11.35 -8.49
N ALA A 103 13.75 -10.25 -9.26
CA ALA A 103 13.57 -10.33 -10.71
C ALA A 103 14.78 -11.01 -11.39
N LYS A 104 15.98 -10.62 -11.01
CA LYS A 104 17.23 -11.18 -11.57
C LYS A 104 17.43 -12.68 -11.25
N ALA A 105 16.91 -13.14 -10.13
CA ALA A 105 17.00 -14.55 -9.73
C ALA A 105 16.11 -15.48 -10.56
N LEU A 106 15.21 -14.96 -11.40
CA LEU A 106 14.25 -15.72 -12.20
C LEU A 106 14.72 -15.80 -13.66
N PRO A 107 15.20 -16.95 -14.13
CA PRO A 107 15.80 -17.07 -15.47
C PRO A 107 14.79 -16.91 -16.62
N ASN A 108 13.51 -17.08 -16.34
CA ASN A 108 12.40 -16.93 -17.28
C ASN A 108 11.71 -15.54 -17.20
N LEU A 109 12.22 -14.62 -16.36
CA LEU A 109 11.81 -13.23 -16.31
C LEU A 109 12.83 -12.35 -17.03
N THR A 110 12.38 -11.70 -18.10
CA THR A 110 13.14 -10.62 -18.75
C THR A 110 12.58 -9.27 -18.31
N TRP A 111 13.44 -8.38 -17.88
CA TRP A 111 13.05 -7.01 -17.51
C TRP A 111 13.74 -6.00 -18.42
N ARG A 112 12.91 -5.17 -19.09
CA ARG A 112 13.34 -4.02 -19.90
C ARG A 112 12.80 -2.74 -19.25
N TRP A 113 13.66 -1.74 -19.08
CA TRP A 113 13.27 -0.43 -18.52
C TRP A 113 13.63 0.72 -19.45
N GLY A 114 13.02 1.88 -19.23
CA GLY A 114 13.18 3.06 -20.07
C GLY A 114 12.16 3.15 -21.21
N HIS A 115 11.09 2.34 -21.16
CA HIS A 115 10.10 2.27 -22.23
C HIS A 115 8.70 2.50 -21.70
N ARG A 116 7.90 3.22 -22.49
CA ARG A 116 6.47 3.46 -22.28
C ARG A 116 5.65 2.76 -23.36
N PRO A 117 4.43 2.28 -23.03
CA PRO A 117 3.52 1.74 -24.04
C PRO A 117 3.06 2.86 -25.00
N ARG A 118 2.93 2.53 -26.28
CA ARG A 118 2.47 3.44 -27.34
C ARG A 118 1.10 3.05 -27.86
N ALA A 119 0.86 1.79 -28.02
CA ALA A 119 -0.41 1.25 -28.48
C ALA A 119 -0.62 -0.17 -27.95
N VAL A 120 -1.85 -0.54 -27.77
CA VAL A 120 -2.26 -1.92 -27.47
C VAL A 120 -2.64 -2.62 -28.78
N ILE A 121 -2.15 -3.83 -28.96
CA ILE A 121 -2.43 -4.65 -30.13
C ILE A 121 -3.65 -5.50 -29.84
N ARG A 122 -4.71 -5.27 -30.61
CA ARG A 122 -5.98 -6.00 -30.49
C ARG A 122 -6.12 -7.08 -31.59
N GLN A 123 -6.81 -8.16 -31.25
CA GLN A 123 -7.31 -9.18 -32.17
C GLN A 123 -8.79 -9.42 -31.83
N GLY A 124 -9.70 -8.70 -32.47
CA GLY A 124 -11.10 -8.63 -32.03
C GLY A 124 -11.20 -8.06 -30.62
N ASP A 125 -11.86 -8.75 -29.73
CA ASP A 125 -12.04 -8.34 -28.33
C ASP A 125 -10.84 -8.70 -27.42
N ARG A 126 -9.80 -9.32 -27.96
CA ARG A 126 -8.63 -9.74 -27.19
C ARG A 126 -7.47 -8.77 -27.32
N VAL A 127 -6.85 -8.41 -26.18
CA VAL A 127 -5.51 -7.81 -26.14
C VAL A 127 -4.49 -8.91 -26.45
N ALA A 128 -3.68 -8.70 -27.48
CA ALA A 128 -2.71 -9.67 -28.00
C ALA A 128 -1.26 -9.18 -27.89
N GLY A 129 -1.05 -8.02 -27.24
CA GLY A 129 0.27 -7.46 -27.02
C GLY A 129 0.29 -5.95 -26.96
N VAL A 130 1.49 -5.37 -26.95
CA VAL A 130 1.73 -3.93 -26.82
C VAL A 130 2.87 -3.48 -27.70
N ASP A 131 2.73 -2.34 -28.32
CA ASP A 131 3.78 -1.63 -29.06
C ASP A 131 4.50 -0.62 -28.15
N PHE A 132 5.81 -0.61 -28.23
CA PHE A 132 6.72 0.36 -27.63
C PHE A 132 7.50 1.09 -28.73
N ASP A 133 8.25 2.14 -28.39
CA ASP A 133 8.99 2.92 -29.41
C ASP A 133 9.96 2.08 -30.26
N GLU A 134 10.65 1.12 -29.64
CA GLU A 134 11.75 0.39 -30.28
C GLU A 134 11.39 -1.06 -30.65
N PHE A 135 10.35 -1.60 -30.02
CA PHE A 135 9.95 -3.00 -30.17
C PHE A 135 8.44 -3.21 -29.97
N THR A 136 7.96 -4.32 -30.51
CA THR A 136 6.60 -4.82 -30.35
C THR A 136 6.63 -6.12 -29.56
N VAL A 137 5.69 -6.32 -28.64
CA VAL A 137 5.55 -7.56 -27.87
C VAL A 137 4.19 -8.20 -28.16
N ARG A 138 4.21 -9.47 -28.52
CA ARG A 138 3.01 -10.34 -28.54
C ARG A 138 3.00 -11.21 -27.29
N ALA A 139 1.83 -11.35 -26.65
CA ALA A 139 1.67 -12.14 -25.44
C ALA A 139 0.36 -12.90 -25.43
N ASP A 140 0.32 -14.01 -24.70
CA ASP A 140 -0.91 -14.75 -24.49
C ASP A 140 -1.80 -14.04 -23.47
N ILE A 141 -1.20 -13.51 -22.36
CA ILE A 141 -1.86 -12.67 -21.38
C ILE A 141 -1.04 -11.40 -21.15
N THR A 142 -1.69 -10.25 -21.11
CA THR A 142 -1.10 -8.94 -20.78
C THR A 142 -1.61 -8.46 -19.42
N LEU A 143 -0.73 -7.89 -18.60
CA LEU A 143 -1.05 -7.32 -17.29
C LEU A 143 -0.78 -5.81 -17.31
N ASP A 144 -1.79 -5.00 -16.96
CA ASP A 144 -1.63 -3.56 -16.79
C ASP A 144 -1.21 -3.24 -15.36
N GLY A 145 0.09 -3.02 -15.18
CA GLY A 145 0.73 -2.54 -13.95
C GLY A 145 1.23 -1.10 -14.08
N THR A 146 0.70 -0.33 -15.04
CA THR A 146 1.03 1.09 -15.17
C THR A 146 0.39 1.89 -14.04
N GLU A 147 1.07 2.93 -13.57
CA GLU A 147 0.62 3.73 -12.42
C GLU A 147 -0.73 4.44 -12.63
N LEU A 148 -1.07 4.73 -13.89
CA LEU A 148 -2.27 5.47 -14.27
C LEU A 148 -3.25 4.66 -15.14
N GLY A 149 -3.08 3.34 -15.26
CA GLY A 149 -3.95 2.49 -16.08
C GLY A 149 -3.85 2.82 -17.57
N ASP A 150 -2.63 3.02 -18.08
CA ASP A 150 -2.41 3.50 -19.44
C ASP A 150 -2.84 2.48 -20.50
N LEU A 151 -2.78 1.17 -20.22
CA LEU A 151 -3.24 0.16 -21.17
C LEU A 151 -4.77 0.12 -21.29
N LEU A 152 -5.50 0.62 -20.30
CA LEU A 152 -6.97 0.71 -20.39
C LEU A 152 -7.34 1.71 -21.49
N ASP A 153 -6.72 2.88 -21.50
CA ASP A 153 -6.94 3.92 -22.50
C ASP A 153 -6.41 3.50 -23.90
N LEU A 154 -5.13 3.11 -23.97
CA LEU A 154 -4.49 2.68 -25.21
C LEU A 154 -5.16 1.45 -25.86
N GLY A 155 -5.81 0.62 -25.06
CA GLY A 155 -6.51 -0.58 -25.51
C GLY A 155 -8.01 -0.40 -25.72
N GLU A 156 -8.53 0.82 -25.57
CA GLU A 156 -9.98 1.10 -25.63
C GLU A 156 -10.78 0.21 -24.69
N VAL A 157 -10.21 -0.08 -23.50
CA VAL A 157 -10.85 -0.85 -22.43
C VAL A 157 -11.63 0.11 -21.55
N SER A 158 -12.89 -0.19 -21.28
CA SER A 158 -13.75 0.68 -20.46
C SER A 158 -13.16 0.92 -19.07
N TYR A 159 -13.08 2.18 -18.67
CA TYR A 159 -12.60 2.60 -17.36
C TYR A 159 -13.42 3.76 -16.80
N ARG A 160 -13.26 4.04 -15.51
CA ARG A 160 -13.80 5.20 -14.80
C ARG A 160 -12.67 6.14 -14.42
N TRP A 161 -12.98 7.45 -14.49
CA TRP A 161 -12.13 8.52 -14.01
C TRP A 161 -13.01 9.58 -13.36
N GLY A 162 -12.74 9.90 -12.11
CA GLY A 162 -13.59 10.83 -11.36
C GLY A 162 -14.57 10.14 -10.42
N TRP A 163 -15.56 10.90 -9.99
CA TRP A 163 -16.52 10.52 -8.96
C TRP A 163 -17.71 9.74 -9.52
N GLU A 164 -18.27 8.88 -8.68
CA GLU A 164 -19.57 8.27 -8.88
C GLU A 164 -20.57 8.82 -7.86
N ALA A 165 -21.85 8.94 -8.26
CA ALA A 165 -22.90 9.36 -7.35
C ALA A 165 -23.34 8.20 -6.43
N GLN A 166 -23.85 8.56 -5.24
CA GLN A 166 -24.26 7.63 -4.19
C GLN A 166 -25.24 6.55 -4.67
N ASP A 167 -26.16 6.90 -5.55
CA ASP A 167 -27.22 6.01 -6.03
C ASP A 167 -26.70 4.86 -6.89
N LEU A 168 -25.52 4.99 -7.50
CA LEU A 168 -24.96 3.94 -8.36
C LEU A 168 -24.66 2.64 -7.58
N TRP A 169 -24.09 2.77 -6.37
CA TRP A 169 -23.69 1.63 -5.53
C TRP A 169 -24.13 1.74 -4.07
N GLN A 170 -24.97 2.73 -3.73
CA GLN A 170 -25.43 2.99 -2.37
C GLN A 170 -24.27 3.25 -1.39
N GLU A 171 -23.23 3.91 -1.85
CA GLU A 171 -22.05 4.23 -1.07
C GLU A 171 -22.33 5.36 -0.07
N PRO A 172 -22.22 5.11 1.26
CA PRO A 172 -22.59 6.12 2.26
C PRO A 172 -21.77 7.41 2.18
N SER A 173 -20.52 7.34 1.72
CA SER A 173 -19.61 8.51 1.64
C SER A 173 -19.58 9.17 0.26
N ALA A 174 -20.28 8.64 -0.74
CA ALA A 174 -20.32 9.23 -2.06
C ALA A 174 -21.27 10.45 -2.12
N PRO A 175 -21.03 11.43 -3.00
CA PRO A 175 -21.93 12.56 -3.21
C PRO A 175 -23.30 12.07 -3.71
N ARG A 176 -24.37 12.69 -3.22
CA ARG A 176 -25.71 12.39 -3.71
C ARG A 176 -25.91 12.84 -5.14
N SER A 177 -25.24 13.91 -5.53
CA SER A 177 -25.26 14.46 -6.88
C SER A 177 -23.91 15.06 -7.24
N LEU A 178 -23.43 14.79 -8.46
CA LEU A 178 -22.19 15.37 -8.98
C LEU A 178 -22.37 16.80 -9.49
N THR A 179 -23.61 17.27 -9.67
CA THR A 179 -23.94 18.54 -10.33
C THR A 179 -24.77 19.50 -9.46
N ASP A 180 -25.29 19.05 -8.32
CA ASP A 180 -26.07 19.91 -7.42
C ASP A 180 -25.13 20.76 -6.53
N PRO A 181 -25.15 22.11 -6.67
CA PRO A 181 -24.35 22.99 -5.80
C PRO A 181 -24.69 22.93 -4.30
N ASN A 182 -25.83 22.33 -3.94
CA ASN A 182 -26.23 22.14 -2.55
C ASN A 182 -25.71 20.83 -1.95
N ASP A 183 -25.09 19.95 -2.74
CA ASP A 183 -24.41 18.76 -2.20
C ASP A 183 -23.20 19.16 -1.35
N LEU A 184 -23.04 18.54 -0.18
CA LEU A 184 -21.94 18.83 0.75
C LEU A 184 -20.56 18.62 0.08
N LEU A 185 -20.45 17.64 -0.82
CA LEU A 185 -19.20 17.29 -1.50
C LEU A 185 -19.00 18.04 -2.83
N TYR A 186 -19.99 18.84 -3.27
CA TYR A 186 -19.90 19.55 -4.54
C TYR A 186 -18.60 20.34 -4.74
N PRO A 187 -18.10 21.14 -3.75
CA PRO A 187 -16.84 21.87 -3.93
C PRO A 187 -15.63 20.96 -4.18
N ILE A 188 -15.58 19.79 -3.52
CA ILE A 188 -14.50 18.80 -3.71
C ILE A 188 -14.63 18.15 -5.09
N VAL A 189 -15.83 17.70 -5.44
CA VAL A 189 -16.13 17.05 -6.73
C VAL A 189 -15.77 17.94 -7.92
N GLN A 190 -16.07 19.24 -7.83
CA GLN A 190 -15.77 20.18 -8.92
C GLN A 190 -14.28 20.48 -9.06
N ARG A 191 -13.52 20.46 -7.97
CA ARG A 191 -12.10 20.80 -7.98
C ARG A 191 -11.20 19.57 -8.25
N TYR A 192 -11.55 18.44 -7.69
CA TYR A 192 -10.72 17.25 -7.70
C TYR A 192 -11.40 16.06 -8.37
N PRO A 193 -11.12 15.78 -9.65
CA PRO A 193 -11.64 14.57 -10.30
C PRO A 193 -11.13 13.29 -9.63
N VAL A 194 -9.91 13.33 -9.08
CA VAL A 194 -9.25 12.22 -8.37
C VAL A 194 -8.47 12.75 -7.18
N GLN A 195 -7.98 11.86 -6.33
CA GLN A 195 -7.15 12.23 -5.19
C GLN A 195 -5.83 12.88 -5.63
N ALA A 196 -5.39 13.90 -4.88
CA ALA A 196 -4.14 14.59 -5.16
C ALA A 196 -2.92 13.67 -4.97
N PRO A 197 -2.00 13.59 -5.92
CA PRO A 197 -0.73 12.90 -5.76
C PRO A 197 0.27 13.72 -4.94
N THR A 198 1.30 13.05 -4.44
CA THR A 198 2.42 13.68 -3.74
C THR A 198 3.73 13.37 -4.45
N TRP A 199 4.53 14.38 -4.78
CA TRP A 199 5.92 14.11 -5.13
C TRP A 199 6.74 13.99 -3.84
N VAL A 200 7.16 12.78 -3.50
CA VAL A 200 7.93 12.54 -2.27
C VAL A 200 9.33 13.11 -2.39
N VAL A 201 9.80 13.76 -1.32
CA VAL A 201 11.20 14.17 -1.15
C VAL A 201 11.76 13.56 0.12
N VAL A 202 13.00 13.11 0.09
CA VAL A 202 13.71 12.65 1.29
C VAL A 202 14.63 13.75 1.79
N MET A 203 14.38 14.19 3.01
CA MET A 203 15.25 15.14 3.73
C MET A 203 16.13 14.40 4.74
N GLN A 204 17.16 15.06 5.22
CA GLN A 204 18.11 14.53 6.18
C GLN A 204 18.40 15.54 7.28
N ASP A 205 18.56 15.05 8.52
CA ASP A 205 19.14 15.78 9.64
C ASP A 205 20.67 15.69 9.54
N TYR A 206 21.33 16.82 9.33
CA TYR A 206 22.78 16.94 9.21
C TYR A 206 23.47 17.09 10.58
N GLY A 207 22.69 17.11 11.69
CA GLY A 207 23.22 17.29 13.04
C GLY A 207 23.85 18.68 13.21
N ASP A 208 25.13 18.69 13.59
CA ASP A 208 25.88 19.94 13.77
C ASP A 208 26.47 20.51 12.46
N ALA A 209 26.34 19.77 11.35
CA ALA A 209 26.78 20.26 10.05
C ALA A 209 25.72 21.17 9.41
N ILE A 210 26.17 22.06 8.53
CA ILE A 210 25.29 22.97 7.79
C ILE A 210 24.91 22.31 6.46
N ALA A 211 23.65 21.99 6.27
CA ALA A 211 23.14 21.47 5.02
C ALA A 211 23.29 22.49 3.87
N PRO A 212 23.47 22.02 2.63
CA PRO A 212 23.34 22.88 1.45
C PRO A 212 21.99 23.61 1.43
N GLU A 213 22.00 24.83 0.95
CA GLU A 213 20.78 25.62 0.80
C GLU A 213 19.87 25.04 -0.27
N ILE A 214 18.59 24.94 0.02
CA ILE A 214 17.55 24.51 -0.92
C ILE A 214 17.05 25.75 -1.64
N SER A 215 17.38 25.91 -2.92
CA SER A 215 16.87 27.01 -3.74
C SER A 215 15.35 26.88 -3.93
N PRO A 216 14.59 27.98 -3.90
CA PRO A 216 13.19 27.96 -4.29
C PRO A 216 13.07 27.62 -5.79
N PRO A 217 11.93 27.06 -6.23
CA PRO A 217 11.69 26.82 -7.65
C PRO A 217 11.56 28.14 -8.43
N PRO A 218 11.72 28.12 -9.78
CA PRO A 218 11.57 29.31 -10.63
C PRO A 218 10.19 29.97 -10.53
N ASP A 219 9.13 29.15 -10.50
CA ASP A 219 7.77 29.61 -10.28
C ASP A 219 7.43 29.45 -8.79
N GLN A 220 7.26 30.59 -8.12
CA GLN A 220 6.91 30.61 -6.70
C GLN A 220 5.39 30.52 -6.55
N ALA A 221 4.91 29.38 -6.05
CA ALA A 221 3.60 29.36 -5.40
C ALA A 221 3.66 30.19 -4.10
N ASP A 222 2.52 30.69 -3.63
CA ASP A 222 2.46 31.53 -2.43
C ASP A 222 3.06 30.79 -1.21
N PRO A 223 4.11 31.29 -0.56
CA PRO A 223 4.69 30.68 0.64
C PRO A 223 3.69 30.52 1.79
N ALA A 224 2.64 31.33 1.82
CA ALA A 224 1.57 31.26 2.82
C ALA A 224 0.86 29.90 2.83
N ASN A 225 0.88 29.15 1.75
CA ASN A 225 0.24 27.84 1.66
C ASN A 225 0.83 26.78 2.60
N PHE A 226 2.04 26.98 3.16
CA PHE A 226 2.71 26.03 4.04
C PHE A 226 2.77 26.47 5.51
N GLU A 227 2.28 27.67 5.87
CA GLU A 227 2.42 28.23 7.22
C GLU A 227 1.83 27.35 8.32
N ALA A 228 0.73 26.64 8.03
CA ALA A 228 0.07 25.75 8.97
C ALA A 228 0.46 24.27 8.80
N ALA A 229 1.52 23.95 8.04
CA ALA A 229 1.88 22.56 7.71
C ALA A 229 2.01 21.67 8.96
N TRP A 230 2.60 22.15 10.04
CA TRP A 230 2.70 21.40 11.30
C TRP A 230 1.90 21.99 12.46
N GLN A 231 0.88 22.80 12.16
CA GLN A 231 -0.03 23.30 13.16
C GLN A 231 -0.76 22.14 13.87
N GLY A 232 -0.78 22.17 15.20
CA GLY A 232 -1.36 21.11 16.02
C GLY A 232 -0.44 19.87 16.23
N TYR A 233 0.60 19.69 15.43
CA TYR A 233 1.57 18.59 15.57
C TYR A 233 2.89 19.02 16.16
N GLY A 234 3.39 20.20 15.79
CA GLY A 234 4.76 20.64 16.04
C GLY A 234 5.76 20.06 15.02
N ALA A 235 6.87 20.77 14.86
CA ALA A 235 7.88 20.44 13.84
C ALA A 235 8.52 19.05 14.01
N GLU A 236 8.82 18.67 15.26
CA GLU A 236 9.42 17.37 15.55
C GLU A 236 8.49 16.22 15.18
N ARG A 237 7.22 16.28 15.56
CA ARG A 237 6.24 15.26 15.24
C ARG A 237 5.95 15.22 13.73
N PHE A 238 5.94 16.37 13.05
CA PHE A 238 5.88 16.46 11.59
C PHE A 238 7.03 15.69 10.92
N LEU A 239 8.29 15.98 11.29
CA LEU A 239 9.44 15.26 10.75
C LEU A 239 9.40 13.76 11.04
N ASN A 240 8.97 13.39 12.25
CA ASN A 240 8.88 12.00 12.69
C ASN A 240 7.71 11.22 12.05
N TYR A 241 6.84 11.86 11.29
CA TYR A 241 5.80 11.19 10.49
C TYR A 241 6.40 10.12 9.59
N GLY A 242 7.38 10.50 8.77
CA GLY A 242 8.08 9.63 7.84
C GLY A 242 9.56 9.43 8.20
N ARG A 243 9.90 9.28 9.48
CA ARG A 243 11.29 9.02 9.89
C ARG A 243 11.80 7.71 9.29
N LEU A 244 12.92 7.79 8.62
CA LEU A 244 13.64 6.69 8.00
C LEU A 244 14.97 6.41 8.76
N PRO A 245 15.63 5.29 8.47
CA PRO A 245 17.00 5.06 8.92
C PRO A 245 17.96 6.19 8.51
N ASN A 246 19.11 6.25 9.18
CA ASN A 246 20.21 7.18 8.85
C ASN A 246 19.84 8.67 8.98
N ASN A 247 18.98 9.02 9.95
CA ASN A 247 18.52 10.39 10.20
C ASN A 247 17.86 11.05 8.99
N ARG A 248 17.15 10.26 8.18
CA ARG A 248 16.40 10.71 7.03
C ARG A 248 14.92 10.81 7.35
N PHE A 249 14.19 11.56 6.52
CA PHE A 249 12.75 11.78 6.62
C PHE A 249 12.13 11.71 5.24
N MET A 250 11.17 10.82 5.07
CA MET A 250 10.26 10.82 3.92
C MET A 250 9.22 11.93 4.11
N ILE A 251 9.23 12.93 3.27
CA ILE A 251 8.25 14.00 3.27
C ILE A 251 7.14 13.64 2.29
N ASN A 252 6.03 13.19 2.85
CA ASN A 252 4.75 12.89 2.21
C ASN A 252 3.66 13.39 3.18
N TRP A 253 3.43 14.71 3.20
CA TRP A 253 2.66 15.37 4.24
C TRP A 253 1.39 16.01 3.68
N PRO A 254 0.18 15.54 4.09
CA PRO A 254 -1.08 15.99 3.51
C PRO A 254 -1.54 17.35 4.03
N GLN A 255 -1.24 17.70 5.32
CA GLN A 255 -1.73 18.93 5.93
C GLN A 255 -0.95 20.13 5.42
N GLN A 256 -1.50 20.89 4.47
CA GLN A 256 -0.84 22.03 3.83
C GLN A 256 0.64 21.76 3.48
N GLY A 257 0.89 20.56 2.97
CA GLY A 257 2.22 20.06 2.62
C GLY A 257 2.39 19.85 1.13
N ASN A 258 3.00 18.73 0.76
CA ASN A 258 3.40 18.49 -0.62
C ASN A 258 2.41 17.67 -1.47
N ASP A 259 1.17 17.50 -1.04
CA ASP A 259 0.09 17.04 -1.94
C ASP A 259 -0.19 18.12 -2.99
N TYR A 260 -0.19 17.73 -4.28
CA TYR A 260 -0.39 18.64 -5.40
C TYR A 260 -1.66 18.30 -6.18
N GLY A 261 -2.68 19.17 -6.08
CA GLY A 261 -4.02 18.91 -6.61
C GLY A 261 -4.46 19.81 -7.77
N GLU A 262 -3.55 20.52 -8.44
CA GLU A 262 -3.94 21.44 -9.51
C GLU A 262 -4.02 20.73 -10.87
N ASP A 263 -5.14 20.91 -11.57
CA ASP A 263 -5.38 20.39 -12.93
C ASP A 263 -5.09 18.89 -13.10
N LEU A 264 -5.64 18.06 -12.22
CA LEU A 264 -5.39 16.61 -12.16
C LEU A 264 -5.76 15.86 -13.44
N ASN A 265 -6.62 16.40 -14.29
CA ASN A 265 -6.94 15.81 -15.59
C ASN A 265 -5.72 15.72 -16.53
N ARG A 266 -4.68 16.54 -16.32
CA ARG A 266 -3.41 16.42 -17.03
C ARG A 266 -2.71 15.07 -16.84
N LEU A 267 -3.02 14.36 -15.76
CA LEU A 267 -2.47 13.02 -15.50
C LEU A 267 -2.88 11.98 -16.54
N VAL A 268 -4.07 12.15 -17.10
CA VAL A 268 -4.66 11.26 -18.11
C VAL A 268 -4.74 11.89 -19.50
N GLY A 269 -4.22 13.09 -19.65
CA GLY A 269 -4.08 13.82 -20.91
C GLY A 269 -2.90 13.36 -21.75
N HIS A 270 -2.52 14.18 -22.72
CA HIS A 270 -1.35 13.91 -23.58
C HIS A 270 -0.05 13.94 -22.79
N GLN A 271 0.99 13.28 -23.32
CA GLN A 271 2.29 13.17 -22.65
C GLN A 271 2.85 14.54 -22.21
N ALA A 272 2.75 15.58 -23.06
CA ALA A 272 3.24 16.92 -22.72
C ALA A 272 2.48 17.54 -21.53
N GLU A 273 1.19 17.27 -21.38
CA GLU A 273 0.38 17.73 -20.24
C GLU A 273 0.78 17.00 -18.96
N ARG A 274 1.02 15.69 -19.02
CA ARG A 274 1.52 14.89 -17.91
C ARG A 274 2.92 15.35 -17.46
N GLU A 275 3.81 15.64 -18.41
CA GLU A 275 5.15 16.15 -18.10
C GLU A 275 5.11 17.56 -17.49
N ALA A 276 4.22 18.43 -17.96
CA ALA A 276 3.98 19.74 -17.36
C ALA A 276 3.41 19.62 -15.93
N PHE A 277 2.50 18.66 -15.69
CA PHE A 277 2.03 18.35 -14.36
C PHE A 277 3.18 17.88 -13.45
N TRP A 278 4.03 16.98 -13.94
CA TRP A 278 5.19 16.49 -13.18
C TRP A 278 6.12 17.63 -12.77
N GLN A 279 6.42 18.53 -13.69
CA GLN A 279 7.28 19.67 -13.39
C GLN A 279 6.66 20.57 -12.30
N ALA A 280 5.36 20.85 -12.40
CA ALA A 280 4.65 21.68 -11.43
C ALA A 280 4.59 20.99 -10.03
N ALA A 281 4.23 19.72 -9.97
CA ALA A 281 4.20 18.94 -8.73
C ALA A 281 5.59 18.83 -8.07
N ARG A 282 6.64 18.67 -8.91
CA ARG A 282 8.02 18.63 -8.45
C ARG A 282 8.47 19.98 -7.87
N TRP A 283 8.08 21.10 -8.49
CA TRP A 283 8.35 22.43 -7.98
C TRP A 283 7.59 22.72 -6.68
N HIS A 284 6.33 22.32 -6.59
CA HIS A 284 5.56 22.43 -5.34
C HIS A 284 6.26 21.73 -4.17
N THR A 285 6.73 20.49 -4.36
CA THR A 285 7.50 19.77 -3.34
C THR A 285 8.86 20.44 -3.04
N GLN A 286 9.54 20.99 -4.03
CA GLN A 286 10.80 21.73 -3.80
C GLN A 286 10.55 22.98 -2.95
N GLN A 287 9.45 23.67 -3.18
CA GLN A 287 9.07 24.83 -2.39
C GLN A 287 8.75 24.45 -0.95
N PHE A 288 8.05 23.31 -0.75
CA PHE A 288 7.81 22.80 0.60
C PHE A 288 9.11 22.42 1.31
N ALA A 289 10.05 21.76 0.64
CA ALA A 289 11.38 21.46 1.20
C ALA A 289 12.18 22.74 1.56
N HIS A 290 12.13 23.77 0.70
CA HIS A 290 12.70 25.08 0.96
C HIS A 290 12.03 25.74 2.18
N HIS A 291 10.71 25.70 2.30
CA HIS A 291 9.97 26.20 3.46
C HIS A 291 10.40 25.49 4.75
N ILE A 292 10.48 24.15 4.76
CA ILE A 292 10.94 23.37 5.91
C ILE A 292 12.34 23.84 6.35
N GLN A 293 13.28 23.98 5.42
CA GLN A 293 14.63 24.44 5.75
C GLN A 293 14.65 25.87 6.25
N THR A 294 13.84 26.78 5.69
CA THR A 294 13.74 28.17 6.11
C THR A 294 13.20 28.27 7.53
N GLN A 295 12.19 27.48 7.89
CA GLN A 295 11.54 27.52 9.20
C GLN A 295 12.32 26.77 10.29
N LEU A 296 12.91 25.61 9.94
CA LEU A 296 13.57 24.73 10.92
C LEU A 296 15.11 24.86 10.92
N GLY A 297 15.64 25.65 10.01
CA GLY A 297 17.07 25.93 9.90
C GLY A 297 17.86 24.91 9.05
N ARG A 298 19.09 25.28 8.72
CA ARG A 298 20.00 24.51 7.86
C ARG A 298 20.62 23.29 8.54
N ARG A 299 20.11 22.88 9.68
CA ARG A 299 20.30 21.53 10.21
C ARG A 299 19.63 20.50 9.31
N TYR A 300 18.53 20.88 8.67
CA TYR A 300 17.75 20.01 7.76
C TYR A 300 18.02 20.39 6.30
N GLY A 301 18.18 19.37 5.46
CA GLY A 301 18.43 19.57 4.03
C GLY A 301 17.98 18.37 3.21
N LEU A 302 18.18 18.46 1.89
CA LEU A 302 17.90 17.34 1.00
C LEU A 302 18.87 16.19 1.26
N ALA A 303 18.37 14.95 1.29
CA ALA A 303 19.21 13.76 1.35
C ALA A 303 19.77 13.45 -0.06
N PRO A 304 21.07 13.56 -0.29
CA PRO A 304 21.64 13.32 -1.61
C PRO A 304 21.63 11.83 -1.95
N TYR A 305 21.57 11.53 -3.23
CA TYR A 305 21.77 10.17 -3.79
C TYR A 305 20.80 9.10 -3.28
N VAL A 306 19.59 9.48 -2.88
CA VAL A 306 18.55 8.51 -2.49
C VAL A 306 17.99 7.80 -3.70
N PHE A 307 17.64 8.57 -4.74
CA PHE A 307 17.07 8.05 -5.99
C PHE A 307 18.06 8.22 -7.15
N PRO A 308 18.08 7.28 -8.13
CA PRO A 308 18.90 7.43 -9.32
C PRO A 308 18.49 8.66 -10.13
N THR A 309 19.47 9.34 -10.72
CA THR A 309 19.21 10.44 -11.64
C THR A 309 18.89 9.89 -13.02
N VAL A 310 17.76 10.28 -13.57
CA VAL A 310 17.32 9.92 -14.93
C VAL A 310 17.35 11.17 -15.80
N LYS A 311 18.12 11.12 -16.89
CA LYS A 311 18.23 12.27 -17.82
C LYS A 311 16.84 12.64 -18.39
N GLY A 312 16.48 13.91 -18.29
CA GLY A 312 15.19 14.41 -18.78
C GLY A 312 14.01 14.19 -17.83
N SER A 313 14.19 13.49 -16.69
CA SER A 313 13.17 13.37 -15.64
C SER A 313 13.34 14.48 -14.60
N PRO A 314 12.27 15.08 -14.08
CA PRO A 314 12.35 16.02 -12.96
C PRO A 314 12.65 15.33 -11.62
N GLY A 315 12.60 13.99 -11.54
CA GLY A 315 12.93 13.17 -10.37
C GLY A 315 14.41 12.83 -10.26
N GLY A 316 14.77 12.19 -9.14
CA GLY A 316 16.14 11.77 -8.82
C GLY A 316 16.81 12.60 -7.74
N GLY A 317 17.96 12.13 -7.25
CA GLY A 317 18.65 12.74 -6.12
C GLY A 317 17.90 12.55 -4.81
N ALA A 318 17.36 13.60 -4.22
CA ALA A 318 16.53 13.55 -3.03
C ALA A 318 15.04 13.31 -3.34
N TYR A 319 14.64 13.49 -4.58
CA TYR A 319 13.25 13.44 -5.02
C TYR A 319 12.93 12.11 -5.66
N ALA A 320 11.77 11.55 -5.37
CA ALA A 320 11.26 10.33 -6.00
C ALA A 320 11.33 10.43 -7.53
N LEU A 321 11.33 9.29 -8.22
CA LEU A 321 11.44 9.26 -9.68
C LEU A 321 10.20 9.83 -10.37
N TYR A 322 9.04 9.70 -9.72
CA TYR A 322 7.74 10.22 -10.15
C TYR A 322 6.81 10.39 -8.94
N PRO A 323 5.66 11.09 -9.09
CA PRO A 323 4.75 11.31 -7.98
C PRO A 323 4.12 10.02 -7.47
N TYR A 324 3.87 9.93 -6.18
CA TYR A 324 2.98 8.94 -5.60
C TYR A 324 1.55 9.24 -6.04
N TYR A 325 1.03 8.49 -7.00
CA TYR A 325 -0.37 8.56 -7.43
C TYR A 325 -1.24 7.73 -6.51
N ARG A 326 -2.28 8.34 -5.95
CA ARG A 326 -3.25 7.66 -5.09
C ARG A 326 -4.38 7.02 -5.87
N GLU A 327 -4.65 7.49 -7.07
CA GLU A 327 -5.70 6.99 -7.93
C GLU A 327 -5.25 6.94 -9.38
N SER A 328 -5.85 6.03 -10.15
CA SER A 328 -5.58 5.84 -11.57
C SER A 328 -6.90 5.76 -12.35
N ARG A 329 -6.85 5.54 -13.66
CA ARG A 329 -8.00 5.00 -14.38
C ARG A 329 -8.42 3.70 -13.70
N ARG A 330 -9.68 3.55 -13.38
CA ARG A 330 -10.25 2.41 -12.67
C ARG A 330 -11.03 1.56 -13.65
N LEU A 331 -10.60 0.32 -13.83
CA LEU A 331 -11.20 -0.64 -14.76
C LEU A 331 -12.73 -0.74 -14.59
N VAL A 332 -13.48 -0.92 -15.68
CA VAL A 332 -14.82 -1.50 -15.65
C VAL A 332 -14.66 -3.02 -15.75
N GLY A 333 -14.59 -3.67 -14.59
CA GLY A 333 -14.41 -5.12 -14.47
C GLY A 333 -15.73 -5.89 -14.43
N ILE A 334 -15.62 -7.22 -14.36
CA ILE A 334 -16.77 -8.11 -14.20
C ILE A 334 -17.49 -7.82 -12.87
N SER A 335 -16.74 -7.50 -11.80
CA SER A 335 -17.26 -6.95 -10.55
C SER A 335 -16.56 -5.64 -10.21
N THR A 336 -17.15 -4.84 -9.32
CA THR A 336 -16.58 -3.58 -8.84
C THR A 336 -16.55 -3.61 -7.32
N VAL A 337 -15.39 -3.33 -6.71
CA VAL A 337 -15.28 -3.14 -5.26
C VAL A 337 -15.84 -1.77 -4.90
N THR A 338 -16.79 -1.74 -3.98
CA THR A 338 -17.50 -0.54 -3.54
C THR A 338 -17.32 -0.29 -2.04
N GLU A 339 -17.75 0.86 -1.54
CA GLU A 339 -17.63 1.17 -0.12
C GLU A 339 -18.29 0.15 0.81
N PRO A 340 -19.51 -0.40 0.52
CA PRO A 340 -20.08 -1.50 1.31
C PRO A 340 -19.18 -2.74 1.44
N ASP A 341 -18.34 -3.03 0.44
CA ASP A 341 -17.45 -4.20 0.44
C ASP A 341 -16.23 -4.03 1.36
N ILE A 342 -15.96 -2.82 1.83
CA ILE A 342 -14.84 -2.49 2.72
C ILE A 342 -15.28 -1.98 4.09
N LEU A 343 -16.59 -1.90 4.35
CA LEU A 343 -17.16 -1.58 5.66
C LEU A 343 -17.42 -2.85 6.47
N ALA A 344 -17.38 -2.71 7.80
CA ALA A 344 -17.73 -3.81 8.69
C ALA A 344 -19.18 -4.26 8.50
N ILE A 345 -19.41 -5.57 8.49
CA ILE A 345 -20.76 -6.13 8.59
C ILE A 345 -21.45 -5.68 9.87
N PRO A 346 -22.77 -5.55 9.91
CA PRO A 346 -23.50 -5.12 11.12
C PRO A 346 -23.11 -5.96 12.34
N ASN A 347 -22.71 -5.30 13.44
CA ASN A 347 -22.20 -5.93 14.67
C ASN A 347 -20.99 -6.86 14.47
N GLY A 348 -20.17 -6.61 13.45
CA GLY A 348 -18.94 -7.34 13.15
C GLY A 348 -17.72 -6.43 13.15
N GLN A 349 -16.54 -7.04 12.95
CA GLN A 349 -15.24 -6.38 12.87
C GLN A 349 -14.52 -6.64 11.53
N VAL A 350 -15.20 -7.29 10.60
CA VAL A 350 -14.72 -7.64 9.26
C VAL A 350 -15.72 -7.21 8.21
N ALA A 351 -15.27 -6.96 7.00
CA ALA A 351 -16.13 -6.73 5.84
C ALA A 351 -16.73 -8.06 5.32
N PRO A 352 -17.79 -8.01 4.50
CA PRO A 352 -18.34 -9.22 3.90
C PRO A 352 -17.34 -9.87 2.95
N LEU A 353 -17.40 -11.20 2.83
CA LEU A 353 -16.66 -11.90 1.78
C LEU A 353 -17.39 -11.72 0.43
N PRO A 354 -16.66 -11.44 -0.66
CA PRO A 354 -17.26 -11.32 -1.98
C PRO A 354 -17.73 -12.69 -2.49
N ILE A 355 -18.98 -12.76 -2.89
CA ILE A 355 -19.59 -13.96 -3.48
C ILE A 355 -19.87 -13.69 -4.95
N ASN A 356 -19.33 -14.50 -5.85
CA ASN A 356 -19.53 -14.37 -7.28
C ASN A 356 -20.91 -14.91 -7.72
N VAL A 357 -21.23 -14.74 -9.00
CA VAL A 357 -22.50 -15.19 -9.58
C VAL A 357 -22.71 -16.71 -9.52
N LYS A 358 -21.66 -17.49 -9.27
CA LYS A 358 -21.71 -18.94 -9.09
C LYS A 358 -21.95 -19.34 -7.62
N GLY A 359 -22.01 -18.37 -6.70
CA GLY A 359 -22.14 -18.62 -5.26
C GLY A 359 -20.81 -18.96 -4.57
N GLU A 360 -19.67 -18.73 -5.22
CA GLU A 360 -18.34 -19.03 -4.69
C GLU A 360 -17.73 -17.77 -4.06
N VAL A 361 -16.97 -17.92 -2.98
CA VAL A 361 -16.12 -16.84 -2.47
C VAL A 361 -15.04 -16.55 -3.50
N SER A 362 -14.96 -15.29 -3.95
CA SER A 362 -14.03 -14.89 -5.01
C SER A 362 -12.83 -14.06 -4.54
N SER A 363 -12.60 -13.98 -3.23
CA SER A 363 -11.49 -13.22 -2.63
C SER A 363 -10.12 -13.75 -3.02
N ILE A 364 -9.18 -12.84 -3.36
CA ILE A 364 -7.82 -13.16 -3.80
C ILE A 364 -6.73 -12.35 -3.09
N ALA A 365 -7.10 -11.31 -2.37
CA ALA A 365 -6.17 -10.46 -1.62
C ALA A 365 -6.88 -9.82 -0.44
N ILE A 366 -6.15 -9.53 0.63
CA ILE A 366 -6.67 -8.92 1.87
C ILE A 366 -6.19 -7.48 1.98
N GLY A 367 -7.10 -6.55 2.26
CA GLY A 367 -6.83 -5.18 2.67
C GLY A 367 -7.19 -4.97 4.14
N ASN A 368 -6.37 -4.20 4.85
CA ASN A 368 -6.60 -3.81 6.25
C ASN A 368 -6.10 -2.39 6.46
N TYR A 369 -6.87 -1.43 5.98
CA TYR A 369 -6.57 -0.01 6.12
C TYR A 369 -7.87 0.81 6.21
N PRO A 370 -7.95 1.83 7.08
CA PRO A 370 -9.06 2.77 7.05
C PRO A 370 -9.07 3.55 5.74
N ASN A 371 -10.24 3.89 5.25
CA ASN A 371 -10.35 4.69 4.02
C ASN A 371 -9.72 6.07 4.23
N ASP A 372 -8.92 6.49 3.28
CA ASP A 372 -8.16 7.73 3.34
C ASP A 372 -8.16 8.44 1.99
N HIS A 373 -8.61 9.69 1.98
CA HIS A 373 -8.72 10.52 0.79
C HIS A 373 -7.97 11.84 0.95
N HIS A 374 -7.34 12.29 -0.13
CA HIS A 374 -6.47 13.46 -0.15
C HIS A 374 -6.97 14.52 -1.13
N TYR A 375 -7.52 15.60 -0.57
CA TYR A 375 -7.99 16.77 -1.30
C TYR A 375 -7.45 18.02 -0.61
N PRO A 376 -6.33 18.64 -1.08
CA PRO A 376 -5.73 19.79 -0.43
C PRO A 376 -6.73 20.89 -0.11
N GLY A 377 -6.81 21.27 1.19
CA GLY A 377 -7.74 22.28 1.69
C GLY A 377 -9.17 21.80 1.99
N PHE A 378 -9.43 20.49 1.88
CA PHE A 378 -10.74 19.92 2.21
C PHE A 378 -10.60 18.66 3.04
N ASP A 379 -11.50 18.54 4.03
CA ASP A 379 -11.71 17.30 4.78
C ASP A 379 -12.91 16.55 4.19
N MET A 380 -12.73 15.31 3.82
CA MET A 380 -13.82 14.49 3.29
C MET A 380 -14.45 13.66 4.41
N PRO A 381 -15.76 13.79 4.65
CA PRO A 381 -16.47 12.96 5.62
C PRO A 381 -16.62 11.53 5.08
N LEU A 382 -15.86 10.59 5.64
CA LEU A 382 -15.91 9.18 5.29
C LEU A 382 -16.66 8.38 6.35
N ALA A 383 -17.37 7.33 5.94
CA ALA A 383 -17.96 6.38 6.86
C ALA A 383 -16.88 5.70 7.73
N PRO A 384 -17.13 5.47 9.04
CA PRO A 384 -16.14 4.89 9.94
C PRO A 384 -15.72 3.48 9.50
N ARG A 385 -14.42 3.28 9.28
CA ARG A 385 -13.81 2.01 8.87
C ARG A 385 -12.64 1.62 9.74
N SER A 386 -12.44 2.35 10.83
CA SER A 386 -11.39 2.08 11.79
C SER A 386 -11.93 1.25 12.93
N LEU A 387 -11.13 0.33 13.40
CA LEU A 387 -11.36 -0.41 14.62
C LEU A 387 -10.11 -0.35 15.51
N ARG A 388 -10.31 -0.53 16.81
CA ARG A 388 -9.20 -0.60 17.76
C ARG A 388 -8.71 -2.03 17.84
N TRP A 389 -7.43 -2.25 17.55
CA TRP A 389 -6.80 -3.55 17.67
C TRP A 389 -5.35 -3.41 18.11
N GLY A 390 -4.90 -4.25 19.07
CA GLY A 390 -3.51 -4.29 19.51
C GLY A 390 -2.97 -2.96 20.04
N GLY A 391 -3.81 -2.12 20.61
CA GLY A 391 -3.41 -0.83 21.18
C GLY A 391 -3.46 0.36 20.20
N ARG A 392 -3.82 0.15 18.93
CA ARG A 392 -3.91 1.24 17.93
C ARG A 392 -5.18 1.16 17.07
N TRP A 393 -5.41 2.20 16.28
CA TRP A 393 -6.43 2.19 15.24
C TRP A 393 -5.90 1.49 13.99
N THR A 394 -6.70 0.59 13.43
CA THR A 394 -6.45 -0.08 12.15
C THR A 394 -7.72 -0.07 11.30
N GLY A 395 -7.62 -0.48 10.04
CA GLY A 395 -8.78 -0.63 9.16
C GLY A 395 -9.61 -1.88 9.49
N VAL A 396 -10.85 -1.90 9.02
CA VAL A 396 -11.64 -3.13 8.91
C VAL A 396 -10.97 -4.02 7.86
N PRO A 397 -10.70 -5.30 8.13
CA PRO A 397 -10.22 -6.22 7.11
C PRO A 397 -11.29 -6.45 6.05
N PHE A 398 -10.90 -6.37 4.79
CA PHE A 398 -11.72 -6.59 3.61
C PHE A 398 -10.96 -7.39 2.56
N THR A 399 -11.62 -7.79 1.48
CA THR A 399 -10.96 -8.57 0.43
C THR A 399 -11.29 -8.04 -0.97
N ILE A 400 -10.42 -8.35 -1.93
CA ILE A 400 -10.59 -8.03 -3.35
C ILE A 400 -11.09 -9.28 -4.06
N PRO A 401 -12.21 -9.21 -4.82
CA PRO A 401 -12.67 -10.31 -5.67
C PRO A 401 -11.80 -10.42 -6.93
N TYR A 402 -11.59 -11.64 -7.42
CA TYR A 402 -10.86 -11.89 -8.67
C TYR A 402 -11.45 -11.14 -9.86
N GLU A 403 -12.76 -11.11 -9.96
CA GLU A 403 -13.52 -10.47 -11.04
C GLU A 403 -13.28 -8.95 -11.14
N ALA A 404 -12.75 -8.31 -10.09
CA ALA A 404 -12.37 -6.91 -10.14
C ALA A 404 -11.08 -6.65 -10.95
N LEU A 405 -10.30 -7.70 -11.23
CA LEU A 405 -9.09 -7.61 -12.05
C LEU A 405 -9.38 -7.85 -13.54
N VAL A 406 -10.52 -8.46 -13.87
CA VAL A 406 -10.89 -8.95 -15.18
C VAL A 406 -11.78 -7.94 -15.89
N PRO A 407 -11.39 -7.42 -17.09
CA PRO A 407 -12.24 -6.53 -17.87
C PRO A 407 -13.59 -7.16 -18.24
N ALA A 408 -14.66 -6.38 -18.16
CA ALA A 408 -16.02 -6.88 -18.45
C ALA A 408 -16.19 -7.32 -19.92
N GLN A 409 -15.50 -6.66 -20.87
CA GLN A 409 -15.74 -6.85 -22.29
C GLN A 409 -14.51 -7.27 -23.11
N VAL A 410 -13.32 -7.27 -22.49
CA VAL A 410 -12.04 -7.47 -23.19
C VAL A 410 -11.34 -8.70 -22.63
N GLU A 411 -10.76 -9.53 -23.51
CA GLU A 411 -9.99 -10.71 -23.17
C GLU A 411 -8.48 -10.45 -23.23
N GLY A 412 -7.67 -11.36 -22.69
CA GLY A 412 -6.21 -11.31 -22.74
C GLY A 412 -5.58 -10.20 -21.88
N LEU A 413 -6.38 -9.50 -21.06
CA LEU A 413 -5.91 -8.42 -20.18
C LEU A 413 -6.36 -8.65 -18.73
N LEU A 414 -5.49 -8.30 -17.78
CA LEU A 414 -5.80 -8.16 -16.36
C LEU A 414 -5.26 -6.82 -15.84
N ALA A 415 -6.01 -6.14 -14.98
CA ALA A 415 -5.48 -5.07 -14.14
C ALA A 415 -4.70 -5.69 -12.97
N CYS A 416 -3.52 -5.18 -12.64
CA CYS A 416 -2.69 -5.76 -11.59
C CYS A 416 -2.11 -4.75 -10.59
N ASP A 417 -2.56 -3.51 -10.63
CA ASP A 417 -2.17 -2.44 -9.71
C ASP A 417 -3.43 -1.79 -9.12
N LYS A 418 -3.39 -0.52 -8.72
CA LYS A 418 -4.56 0.23 -8.21
C LYS A 418 -5.63 0.56 -9.26
N ASN A 419 -5.36 0.20 -10.52
CA ASN A 419 -6.27 0.35 -11.66
C ASN A 419 -7.35 -0.76 -11.78
N ILE A 420 -7.53 -1.59 -10.75
CA ILE A 420 -8.62 -2.58 -10.68
C ILE A 420 -10.00 -1.92 -10.75
N SER A 421 -11.04 -2.74 -10.90
CA SER A 421 -12.43 -2.27 -10.85
C SER A 421 -12.84 -1.96 -9.41
N VAL A 422 -12.84 -0.67 -9.10
CA VAL A 422 -13.13 -0.14 -7.77
C VAL A 422 -13.84 1.21 -7.90
N SER A 423 -14.70 1.59 -6.94
CA SER A 423 -15.30 2.92 -6.88
C SER A 423 -14.26 3.96 -6.45
N HIS A 424 -14.54 5.24 -6.75
CA HIS A 424 -13.73 6.35 -6.26
C HIS A 424 -13.60 6.32 -4.73
N ILE A 425 -14.70 6.07 -4.03
CA ILE A 425 -14.72 6.02 -2.56
C ILE A 425 -13.90 4.83 -2.02
N ALA A 426 -14.12 3.63 -2.53
CA ALA A 426 -13.40 2.45 -2.04
C ALA A 426 -11.90 2.48 -2.39
N ASN A 427 -11.52 3.21 -3.44
CA ASN A 427 -10.11 3.36 -3.82
C ASN A 427 -9.24 3.89 -2.68
N GLY A 428 -9.76 4.75 -1.81
CA GLY A 428 -9.01 5.27 -0.65
C GLY A 428 -8.47 4.19 0.30
N ALA A 429 -9.07 3.00 0.34
CA ALA A 429 -8.60 1.86 1.13
C ALA A 429 -7.88 0.80 0.29
N THR A 430 -8.23 0.67 -1.01
CA THR A 430 -7.69 -0.40 -1.86
C THR A 430 -6.33 -0.07 -2.49
N ARG A 431 -5.91 1.20 -2.50
CA ARG A 431 -4.68 1.70 -3.12
C ARG A 431 -3.41 1.49 -2.30
N LEU A 432 -3.50 0.95 -1.10
CA LEU A 432 -2.35 0.85 -0.18
C LEU A 432 -1.35 -0.20 -0.67
N GLN A 433 -0.08 0.11 -0.47
CA GLN A 433 1.04 -0.64 -1.03
C GLN A 433 1.03 -2.14 -0.73
N PRO A 434 0.77 -2.61 0.52
CA PRO A 434 0.72 -4.04 0.83
C PRO A 434 -0.39 -4.78 0.09
N LEU A 435 -1.57 -4.14 -0.03
CA LEU A 435 -2.69 -4.72 -0.76
C LEU A 435 -2.42 -4.74 -2.27
N VAL A 436 -1.90 -3.65 -2.85
CA VAL A 436 -1.57 -3.59 -4.28
C VAL A 436 -0.48 -4.62 -4.64
N LEU A 437 0.49 -4.86 -3.75
CA LEU A 437 1.48 -5.93 -3.92
C LEU A 437 0.80 -7.32 -3.97
N SER A 438 -0.21 -7.55 -3.12
CA SER A 438 -0.99 -8.79 -3.09
C SER A 438 -1.89 -8.94 -4.31
N ILE A 439 -2.53 -7.86 -4.78
CA ILE A 439 -3.30 -7.81 -6.04
C ILE A 439 -2.39 -8.21 -7.21
N GLY A 440 -1.21 -7.62 -7.31
CA GLY A 440 -0.24 -7.96 -8.34
C GLY A 440 0.19 -9.43 -8.27
N GLN A 441 0.46 -9.95 -7.07
CA GLN A 441 0.77 -11.38 -6.89
C GLN A 441 -0.37 -12.27 -7.42
N ALA A 442 -1.61 -11.96 -7.07
CA ALA A 442 -2.77 -12.72 -7.53
C ALA A 442 -2.97 -12.62 -9.05
N ALA A 443 -2.80 -11.44 -9.63
CA ALA A 443 -2.88 -11.23 -11.08
C ALA A 443 -1.79 -12.01 -11.84
N GLY A 444 -0.56 -12.00 -11.34
CA GLY A 444 0.55 -12.77 -11.92
C GLY A 444 0.33 -14.28 -11.83
N MET A 445 -0.20 -14.77 -10.71
CA MET A 445 -0.59 -16.19 -10.56
C MET A 445 -1.74 -16.54 -11.52
N ALA A 446 -2.75 -15.69 -11.64
CA ALA A 446 -3.88 -15.90 -12.56
C ALA A 446 -3.42 -15.95 -14.01
N ALA A 447 -2.54 -15.02 -14.44
CA ALA A 447 -1.99 -15.02 -15.79
C ALA A 447 -1.22 -16.30 -16.11
N ALA A 448 -0.40 -16.78 -15.17
CA ALA A 448 0.33 -18.03 -15.34
C ALA A 448 -0.60 -19.24 -15.44
N LEU A 449 -1.64 -19.32 -14.61
CA LEU A 449 -2.65 -20.38 -14.67
C LEU A 449 -3.45 -20.33 -15.97
N CYS A 450 -3.76 -19.14 -16.50
CA CYS A 450 -4.41 -19.01 -17.81
C CYS A 450 -3.55 -19.59 -18.94
N VAL A 451 -2.24 -19.34 -18.92
CA VAL A 451 -1.30 -19.92 -19.87
C VAL A 451 -1.22 -21.46 -19.70
N GLU A 452 -1.08 -21.96 -18.47
CA GLU A 452 -1.00 -23.39 -18.17
C GLU A 452 -2.27 -24.17 -18.59
N GLN A 453 -3.46 -23.52 -18.45
CA GLN A 453 -4.76 -24.16 -18.72
C GLN A 453 -5.35 -23.80 -20.09
N ASP A 454 -4.62 -23.03 -20.90
CA ASP A 454 -5.04 -22.51 -22.21
C ASP A 454 -6.45 -21.87 -22.15
N CYS A 455 -6.65 -20.97 -21.18
CA CYS A 455 -7.95 -20.27 -20.97
C CYS A 455 -7.78 -18.76 -20.86
N GLN A 456 -8.89 -18.03 -21.04
CA GLN A 456 -8.92 -16.59 -20.81
C GLN A 456 -9.11 -16.26 -19.31
N PRO A 457 -8.70 -15.07 -18.85
CA PRO A 457 -8.87 -14.69 -17.44
C PRO A 457 -10.31 -14.84 -16.92
N ARG A 458 -11.33 -14.56 -17.72
CA ARG A 458 -12.74 -14.72 -17.32
C ARG A 458 -13.19 -16.15 -17.10
N ASP A 459 -12.49 -17.11 -17.73
CA ASP A 459 -12.82 -18.52 -17.68
C ASP A 459 -12.01 -19.27 -16.59
N LEU A 460 -11.01 -18.61 -16.00
CA LEU A 460 -10.20 -19.21 -14.94
C LEU A 460 -11.05 -19.49 -13.71
N PRO A 461 -11.14 -20.75 -13.23
CA PRO A 461 -11.84 -21.04 -11.99
C PRO A 461 -11.17 -20.35 -10.80
N VAL A 462 -11.93 -19.52 -10.08
CA VAL A 462 -11.38 -18.75 -8.94
C VAL A 462 -10.77 -19.66 -7.89
N ARG A 463 -11.35 -20.84 -7.65
CA ARG A 463 -10.81 -21.84 -6.71
C ARG A 463 -9.40 -22.31 -7.10
N SER A 464 -9.13 -22.52 -8.38
CA SER A 464 -7.79 -22.90 -8.85
C SER A 464 -6.75 -21.82 -8.52
N LEU A 465 -7.13 -20.55 -8.67
CA LEU A 465 -6.30 -19.41 -8.30
C LEU A 465 -6.08 -19.35 -6.78
N GLN A 466 -7.13 -19.48 -5.98
CA GLN A 466 -7.05 -19.43 -4.52
C GLN A 466 -6.15 -20.55 -3.96
N VAL A 467 -6.29 -21.77 -4.46
CA VAL A 467 -5.42 -22.90 -4.09
C VAL A 467 -3.97 -22.58 -4.42
N ALA A 468 -3.68 -22.09 -5.64
CA ALA A 468 -2.32 -21.78 -6.05
C ALA A 468 -1.70 -20.64 -5.21
N LEU A 469 -2.49 -19.67 -4.76
CA LEU A 469 -2.05 -18.58 -3.88
C LEU A 469 -1.77 -19.07 -2.45
N ILE A 470 -2.68 -19.86 -1.88
CA ILE A 470 -2.56 -20.38 -0.51
C ILE A 470 -1.37 -21.36 -0.42
N GLU A 471 -1.15 -22.19 -1.44
CA GLU A 471 -0.12 -23.22 -1.47
C GLU A 471 1.21 -22.75 -2.09
N ASP A 472 1.35 -21.44 -2.38
CA ASP A 472 2.63 -20.94 -2.92
C ASP A 472 3.78 -21.24 -1.94
N ALA A 473 4.79 -21.99 -2.40
CA ALA A 473 5.85 -22.49 -1.54
C ALA A 473 6.79 -21.40 -0.99
N ILE A 474 6.83 -20.22 -1.62
CA ILE A 474 7.75 -19.13 -1.29
C ILE A 474 7.04 -17.98 -0.58
N ALA A 475 5.87 -17.64 -1.07
CA ALA A 475 5.09 -16.48 -0.62
C ALA A 475 3.58 -16.81 -0.55
N PRO A 476 3.16 -17.75 0.34
CA PRO A 476 1.75 -18.11 0.48
C PRO A 476 0.92 -16.88 0.84
N LEU A 477 -0.16 -16.67 0.08
CA LEU A 477 -1.03 -15.49 0.21
C LEU A 477 -2.36 -15.88 0.84
N ALA A 478 -2.73 -15.19 1.93
CA ALA A 478 -4.05 -15.32 2.54
C ALA A 478 -5.12 -14.68 1.65
N VAL A 479 -6.25 -15.35 1.53
CA VAL A 479 -7.41 -14.87 0.79
C VAL A 479 -8.63 -14.65 1.69
N ILE A 480 -8.61 -15.20 2.91
CA ILE A 480 -9.62 -14.98 3.96
C ILE A 480 -8.97 -14.27 5.15
N PRO A 481 -9.44 -13.07 5.56
CA PRO A 481 -8.85 -12.33 6.66
C PRO A 481 -9.32 -12.87 8.02
N CYS A 482 -8.37 -13.33 8.84
CA CYS A 482 -8.61 -13.66 10.25
C CYS A 482 -7.51 -13.02 11.11
N PHE A 483 -7.89 -12.28 12.16
CA PHE A 483 -6.92 -11.57 13.02
C PHE A 483 -5.96 -12.49 13.76
N ASN A 484 -6.39 -13.71 14.09
CA ASN A 484 -5.64 -14.66 14.89
C ASN A 484 -5.01 -15.81 14.09
N LEU A 485 -5.09 -15.78 12.76
CA LEU A 485 -4.61 -16.87 11.91
C LEU A 485 -3.28 -16.49 11.25
N LEU A 486 -2.17 -16.90 11.87
CA LEU A 486 -0.83 -16.60 11.38
C LEU A 486 -0.41 -17.53 10.23
N PRO A 487 0.25 -17.04 9.17
CA PRO A 487 0.60 -17.81 7.98
C PRO A 487 1.59 -18.98 8.25
N GLN A 488 2.24 -19.01 9.41
CA GLN A 488 3.17 -20.07 9.80
C GLN A 488 2.51 -21.16 10.66
N THR A 489 1.22 -21.04 10.98
CA THR A 489 0.52 -22.07 11.78
C THR A 489 0.11 -23.25 10.91
N PHE A 490 0.14 -24.45 11.49
CA PHE A 490 -0.18 -25.69 10.77
C PHE A 490 -1.60 -25.66 10.18
N GLU A 491 -2.55 -25.09 10.90
CA GLU A 491 -3.96 -25.02 10.50
C GLU A 491 -4.27 -23.88 9.51
N TRP A 492 -3.30 -23.03 9.19
CA TRP A 492 -3.54 -21.82 8.40
C TRP A 492 -4.23 -22.10 7.07
N ALA A 493 -3.66 -22.97 6.24
CA ALA A 493 -4.23 -23.30 4.93
C ALA A 493 -5.60 -23.99 5.06
N ALA A 494 -5.74 -24.92 6.02
CA ALA A 494 -7.00 -25.62 6.26
C ALA A 494 -8.13 -24.65 6.65
N GLN A 495 -7.85 -23.62 7.46
CA GLN A 495 -8.82 -22.60 7.84
C GLN A 495 -9.17 -21.68 6.66
N GLN A 496 -8.19 -21.33 5.79
CA GLN A 496 -8.48 -20.61 4.55
C GLN A 496 -9.47 -21.40 3.69
N TYR A 497 -9.23 -22.68 3.45
CA TYR A 497 -10.14 -23.55 2.69
C TYR A 497 -11.50 -23.71 3.35
N PHE A 498 -11.54 -23.88 4.67
CA PHE A 498 -12.80 -24.03 5.41
C PHE A 498 -13.75 -22.87 5.17
N TYR A 499 -13.27 -21.62 5.25
CA TYR A 499 -14.12 -20.45 5.02
C TYR A 499 -14.40 -20.19 3.54
N LEU A 500 -13.54 -20.61 2.62
CA LEU A 500 -13.82 -20.61 1.19
C LEU A 500 -14.96 -21.56 0.84
N ASP A 501 -15.05 -22.72 1.50
CA ASP A 501 -16.09 -23.72 1.28
C ASP A 501 -17.37 -23.44 2.09
N ASN A 502 -17.24 -22.74 3.22
CA ASN A 502 -18.31 -22.47 4.15
C ASN A 502 -18.38 -20.98 4.53
N PRO A 503 -18.64 -20.06 3.59
CA PRO A 503 -18.59 -18.61 3.86
C PRO A 503 -19.58 -18.15 4.95
N ALA A 504 -20.70 -18.88 5.14
CA ALA A 504 -21.64 -18.60 6.22
C ALA A 504 -21.04 -18.79 7.64
N ASN A 505 -19.96 -19.55 7.76
CA ASN A 505 -19.25 -19.78 9.03
C ASN A 505 -18.14 -18.77 9.26
N TYR A 506 -17.91 -17.83 8.33
CA TYR A 506 -16.87 -16.81 8.49
C TYR A 506 -17.16 -15.96 9.75
N PRO A 507 -16.20 -15.86 10.70
CA PRO A 507 -16.48 -15.26 12.00
C PRO A 507 -16.66 -13.74 11.88
N ARG A 508 -17.76 -13.23 12.44
CA ARG A 508 -18.10 -11.80 12.40
C ARG A 508 -17.09 -10.92 13.15
N ASP A 509 -16.43 -11.46 14.16
CA ASP A 509 -15.36 -10.79 14.90
C ASP A 509 -13.97 -10.95 14.27
N GLY A 510 -13.89 -11.71 13.16
CA GLY A 510 -12.65 -11.96 12.43
C GLY A 510 -11.66 -12.90 13.13
N ASN A 511 -12.08 -13.68 14.12
CA ASN A 511 -11.22 -14.63 14.82
C ASN A 511 -11.64 -16.07 14.53
N ALA A 512 -10.74 -16.84 13.92
CA ALA A 512 -10.95 -18.27 13.76
C ALA A 512 -11.02 -18.95 15.14
N PRO A 513 -12.05 -19.77 15.42
CA PRO A 513 -12.13 -20.50 16.67
C PRO A 513 -10.98 -21.51 16.79
N ASP A 514 -10.53 -21.79 18.01
CA ASP A 514 -9.55 -22.82 18.36
C ASP A 514 -8.18 -22.75 17.64
N SER A 515 -7.78 -21.55 17.18
CA SER A 515 -6.42 -21.39 16.63
C SER A 515 -5.38 -21.50 17.75
N PRO A 516 -4.63 -22.61 17.87
CA PRO A 516 -3.68 -22.79 18.96
C PRO A 516 -2.42 -21.95 18.70
N PHE A 517 -2.20 -20.92 19.53
CA PHE A 517 -0.97 -20.12 19.52
C PHE A 517 0.23 -20.92 20.08
N LYS A 518 0.73 -21.91 19.38
CA LYS A 518 1.86 -22.75 19.83
C LYS A 518 3.11 -22.60 18.96
N PHE A 519 3.49 -21.36 18.60
CA PHE A 519 4.76 -21.19 17.90
C PHE A 519 5.66 -20.18 18.59
N PRO A 520 6.94 -20.52 18.81
CA PRO A 520 7.94 -19.54 19.15
C PRO A 520 8.18 -18.69 17.90
N LEU A 521 7.51 -17.53 17.81
CA LEU A 521 7.91 -16.51 16.86
C LEU A 521 9.35 -16.14 17.19
N LYS A 522 10.21 -16.12 16.17
CA LYS A 522 11.59 -15.66 16.31
C LYS A 522 11.54 -14.22 16.83
N GLN A 523 11.96 -14.02 18.08
CA GLN A 523 11.92 -12.70 18.67
C GLN A 523 12.87 -11.77 17.90
N PRO A 524 12.45 -10.52 17.62
CA PRO A 524 13.33 -9.51 17.07
C PRO A 524 14.59 -9.37 17.92
N LYS A 525 15.71 -9.01 17.30
CA LYS A 525 16.91 -8.56 18.02
C LYS A 525 16.66 -7.13 18.54
N ASP A 526 17.34 -6.74 19.61
CA ASP A 526 17.31 -5.38 20.18
C ASP A 526 15.99 -5.03 20.91
N LEU A 527 15.43 -5.98 21.65
CA LEU A 527 14.30 -5.76 22.54
C LEU A 527 14.77 -5.28 23.91
N THR A 528 13.98 -4.38 24.51
CA THR A 528 14.20 -3.85 25.86
C THR A 528 13.12 -4.35 26.81
N ASP A 529 13.51 -4.64 28.04
CA ASP A 529 12.59 -4.99 29.11
C ASP A 529 12.04 -3.73 29.79
N PHE A 530 10.74 -3.67 29.94
CA PHE A 530 10.02 -2.63 30.67
C PHE A 530 9.18 -3.26 31.79
N GLU A 531 9.21 -2.68 32.99
CA GLU A 531 8.40 -3.14 34.13
C GLU A 531 7.56 -1.98 34.66
N GLY A 532 6.31 -2.25 34.95
CA GLY A 532 5.41 -1.21 35.44
C GLY A 532 4.02 -1.71 35.81
N SER A 533 3.16 -0.76 36.15
CA SER A 533 1.73 -0.98 36.37
C SER A 533 0.99 -0.84 35.04
N TYR A 534 0.43 -1.95 34.59
CA TYR A 534 -0.45 -2.02 33.42
C TYR A 534 -1.84 -1.49 33.77
N CYS A 535 -2.45 -0.77 32.86
CA CYS A 535 -3.87 -0.47 32.88
C CYS A 535 -4.46 -0.44 31.46
N GLN A 536 -5.73 -0.84 31.37
CA GLN A 536 -6.54 -0.70 30.18
C GLN A 536 -7.51 0.45 30.39
N GLU A 537 -7.31 1.57 29.68
CA GLU A 537 -8.12 2.79 29.83
C GLU A 537 -9.46 2.73 29.09
N ALA A 538 -9.50 1.96 27.98
CA ALA A 538 -10.67 1.70 27.15
C ALA A 538 -10.47 0.38 26.40
N ASN A 539 -11.47 -0.04 25.60
CA ASN A 539 -11.32 -1.25 24.78
C ASN A 539 -10.03 -1.19 23.95
N GLN A 540 -9.13 -2.14 24.18
CA GLN A 540 -7.82 -2.25 23.54
C GLN A 540 -6.97 -0.95 23.58
N ASN A 541 -7.10 -0.15 24.62
CA ASN A 541 -6.23 0.98 24.91
C ASN A 541 -5.34 0.67 26.10
N TYR A 542 -4.13 0.19 25.82
CA TYR A 542 -3.21 -0.38 26.81
C TYR A 542 -2.13 0.62 27.17
N GLN A 543 -1.88 0.75 28.49
CA GLN A 543 -0.88 1.66 29.04
C GLN A 543 -0.01 0.93 30.07
N LEU A 544 1.27 1.31 30.13
CA LEU A 544 2.20 0.88 31.15
C LEU A 544 2.79 2.10 31.87
N LYS A 545 2.48 2.28 33.15
CA LYS A 545 3.14 3.26 34.01
C LYS A 545 4.44 2.64 34.51
N LEU A 546 5.57 3.16 34.04
CA LEU A 546 6.89 2.62 34.37
C LEU A 546 7.24 2.80 35.85
N LYS A 547 7.95 1.83 36.44
CA LYS A 547 8.61 2.01 37.72
C LYS A 547 9.75 3.01 37.60
N ALA A 548 9.94 3.86 38.60
CA ALA A 548 11.08 4.74 38.69
C ALA A 548 12.38 3.93 38.53
N ASN A 549 13.28 4.37 37.65
CA ASN A 549 14.58 3.74 37.32
C ASN A 549 14.53 2.47 36.45
N SER A 550 13.43 2.15 35.80
CA SER A 550 13.35 0.94 34.99
C SER A 550 13.98 1.04 33.59
N VAL A 551 14.14 2.24 33.04
CA VAL A 551 14.80 2.49 31.74
C VAL A 551 15.21 3.97 31.64
N ASN A 552 16.23 4.25 30.83
CA ASN A 552 16.71 5.60 30.48
C ASN A 552 15.70 6.30 29.52
N THR A 553 14.49 6.58 30.00
CA THR A 553 13.43 7.30 29.25
C THR A 553 12.80 8.32 30.17
N ASP A 554 12.61 9.53 29.66
CA ASP A 554 11.90 10.60 30.37
C ASP A 554 10.39 10.34 30.48
N GLN A 555 9.89 9.30 29.81
CA GLN A 555 8.48 8.94 29.80
C GLN A 555 8.13 8.09 31.01
N GLN A 556 7.23 8.61 31.85
CA GLN A 556 6.68 7.86 32.99
C GLN A 556 5.57 6.87 32.59
N LYS A 557 5.01 7.01 31.38
CA LYS A 557 3.87 6.24 30.87
C LYS A 557 4.09 5.91 29.41
N LEU A 558 3.96 4.62 29.02
CA LEU A 558 4.08 4.13 27.67
C LEU A 558 2.74 3.60 27.17
N SER A 559 2.35 3.97 25.96
CA SER A 559 1.30 3.26 25.24
C SER A 559 1.84 1.91 24.77
N LEU A 560 1.08 0.83 24.99
CA LEU A 560 1.46 -0.50 24.53
C LEU A 560 0.75 -0.80 23.21
N VAL A 561 1.52 -1.22 22.23
CA VAL A 561 1.03 -1.59 20.90
C VAL A 561 1.57 -2.97 20.55
N THR A 562 0.77 -3.79 19.89
CA THR A 562 1.23 -5.08 19.37
C THR A 562 0.60 -5.38 18.01
N LEU A 563 1.34 -6.07 17.14
CA LEU A 563 0.87 -6.61 15.87
C LEU A 563 0.59 -8.11 15.95
N LEU A 564 0.83 -8.71 17.15
CA LEU A 564 0.77 -10.14 17.40
C LEU A 564 -0.54 -10.53 18.08
N PRO A 565 -1.35 -11.43 17.48
CA PRO A 565 -2.67 -11.77 18.01
C PRO A 565 -2.62 -12.38 19.42
N HIS A 566 -1.66 -13.24 19.73
CA HIS A 566 -1.53 -13.83 21.06
C HIS A 566 -1.14 -12.81 22.14
N ILE A 567 -0.33 -11.79 21.80
CA ILE A 567 -0.01 -10.70 22.72
C ILE A 567 -1.22 -9.80 22.95
N ASN A 568 -1.99 -9.50 21.89
CA ASN A 568 -3.23 -8.75 22.03
C ASN A 568 -4.23 -9.49 22.94
N ALA A 569 -4.41 -10.79 22.75
CA ALA A 569 -5.27 -11.61 23.60
C ALA A 569 -4.80 -11.63 25.06
N GLN A 570 -3.48 -11.71 25.30
CA GLN A 570 -2.92 -11.61 26.65
C GLN A 570 -3.21 -10.23 27.27
N LEU A 571 -2.95 -9.11 26.54
CA LEU A 571 -3.24 -7.75 27.03
C LEU A 571 -4.72 -7.57 27.36
N GLN A 572 -5.62 -8.10 26.55
CA GLN A 572 -7.07 -8.03 26.80
C GLN A 572 -7.51 -8.80 28.07
N SER A 573 -6.85 -9.92 28.37
CA SER A 573 -7.21 -10.79 29.48
C SER A 573 -6.60 -10.38 30.83
N LEU A 574 -5.61 -9.46 30.83
CA LEU A 574 -4.94 -9.01 32.04
C LEU A 574 -5.88 -8.23 32.95
N PRO A 575 -5.86 -8.51 34.29
CA PRO A 575 -6.52 -7.65 35.25
C PRO A 575 -5.97 -6.22 35.19
N SER A 576 -6.86 -5.24 35.27
CA SER A 576 -6.48 -3.82 35.29
C SER A 576 -6.88 -3.19 36.63
N PRO A 577 -5.93 -2.69 37.47
CA PRO A 577 -4.48 -2.66 37.23
C PRO A 577 -3.76 -3.99 37.55
N SER A 578 -2.58 -4.21 36.93
CA SER A 578 -1.69 -5.32 37.26
C SER A 578 -0.22 -4.95 37.07
N VAL A 579 0.71 -5.63 37.77
CA VAL A 579 2.15 -5.42 37.57
C VAL A 579 2.66 -6.43 36.56
N ILE A 580 3.18 -5.91 35.46
CA ILE A 580 3.70 -6.74 34.36
C ILE A 580 5.14 -6.34 33.99
N ARG A 581 5.84 -7.28 33.39
CA ARG A 581 7.09 -7.05 32.66
C ARG A 581 6.84 -7.38 31.20
N ILE A 582 7.18 -6.47 30.31
CA ILE A 582 7.09 -6.65 28.87
C ILE A 582 8.47 -6.60 28.24
N ASN A 583 8.63 -7.30 27.13
CA ASN A 583 9.78 -7.19 26.26
C ASN A 583 9.30 -6.64 24.93
N GLY A 584 9.92 -5.54 24.47
CA GLY A 584 9.46 -4.83 23.28
C GLY A 584 10.45 -3.79 22.80
N ARG A 585 10.08 -3.08 21.74
CA ARG A 585 10.88 -2.00 21.16
C ARG A 585 10.17 -0.66 21.37
N LEU A 586 10.90 0.32 21.89
CA LEU A 586 10.41 1.68 22.06
C LEU A 586 10.45 2.40 20.70
N ASN A 587 9.30 2.83 20.20
CA ASN A 587 9.20 3.75 19.08
C ASN A 587 9.10 5.19 19.65
N CYS A 588 10.22 5.92 19.59
CA CYS A 588 10.28 7.31 20.08
C CYS A 588 9.41 8.25 19.25
N SER A 589 9.29 8.03 17.94
CA SER A 589 8.48 8.85 17.04
C SER A 589 6.98 8.74 17.35
N GLY A 590 6.52 7.52 17.66
CA GLY A 590 5.12 7.23 17.99
C GLY A 590 4.81 7.30 19.49
N GLN A 591 5.85 7.36 20.35
CA GLN A 591 5.72 7.35 21.81
C GLN A 591 4.99 6.10 22.35
N TRP A 592 5.29 4.94 21.76
CA TRP A 592 4.75 3.64 22.18
C TRP A 592 5.82 2.57 22.29
N CYS A 593 5.51 1.51 23.03
CA CYS A 593 6.28 0.27 23.01
C CYS A 593 5.59 -0.77 22.14
N LEU A 594 6.28 -1.26 21.10
CA LEU A 594 5.85 -2.39 20.29
C LEU A 594 6.17 -3.68 21.03
N VAL A 595 5.13 -4.28 21.65
CA VAL A 595 5.26 -5.40 22.58
C VAL A 595 5.40 -6.71 21.80
N SER A 596 6.45 -7.47 22.14
CA SER A 596 6.75 -8.79 21.57
C SER A 596 6.49 -9.95 22.54
N SER A 597 6.59 -9.70 23.86
CA SER A 597 6.22 -10.69 24.88
C SER A 597 5.82 -10.05 26.21
N ILE A 598 5.06 -10.78 27.02
CA ILE A 598 4.56 -10.37 28.32
C ILE A 598 4.89 -11.43 29.35
N ASN A 599 5.47 -11.02 30.48
CA ASN A 599 5.70 -11.84 31.64
C ASN A 599 4.90 -11.27 32.83
N ILE A 600 3.96 -12.05 33.33
CA ILE A 600 3.16 -11.68 34.50
C ILE A 600 3.96 -12.09 35.73
N LYS A 601 4.30 -11.15 36.60
CA LYS A 601 4.80 -11.52 37.95
C LYS A 601 3.64 -12.11 38.75
N GLN A 602 3.70 -13.40 39.03
CA GLN A 602 2.84 -13.97 40.06
C GLN A 602 3.18 -13.27 41.39
N THR A 603 2.24 -12.50 41.92
CA THR A 603 2.31 -11.90 43.26
C THR A 603 2.09 -12.96 44.31
#